data_7676ff8e2a79fdcd7aa972eb8c3371f0
#
_entry.id   7676ff8e2a79fdcd7aa972eb8c3371f0
#
_cell.length_a   1.000
_cell.length_b   1.000
_cell.length_c   1.000
_cell.angle_alpha   90.00
_cell.angle_beta   90.00
_cell.angle_gamma   90.00
#
_symmetry.space_group_name_H-M   'P 1'
#
loop_
_entity.id
_entity.type
_entity.pdbx_description
1 polymer ?
#
loop_
_entity_poly.entity_id
_entity_poly.type
_entity_poly.pdbx_seq_one_letter_code
_entity_poly.pdbx_strand_id
1 'polypeptide(L)'
;VREKVDAKLLGSISHERVRRQKNKEHPSMLMDNPLRSFAFVESNRMMASRVRSRMDRKQAKVALITSVAENEGKSTVAANLAMALAKEGKHVLLIDCDFRKPSQYKIFQRPEHESIDLLQELRRGTAERVAMPYKTTSMYVLFNSKADASAELVMESGELRQMIHRYRAQMDYIILDTAPLALVSD
;
A
#
# COMPACT_ATOMS: atom_id res chain seq x y z
N VAL A 1 -20.86 -0.43 11.60
CA VAL A 1 -19.76 -1.33 11.21
C VAL A 1 -19.53 -2.40 12.28
N ARG A 2 -19.52 -2.04 13.61
CA ARG A 2 -19.30 -3.03 14.69
C ARG A 2 -20.36 -4.13 14.80
N GLU A 3 -21.59 -3.83 14.41
CA GLU A 3 -22.71 -4.80 14.50
C GLU A 3 -22.78 -5.79 13.33
N LYS A 4 -22.09 -5.50 12.22
CA LYS A 4 -22.13 -6.31 10.99
C LYS A 4 -20.87 -7.10 10.70
N VAL A 5 -19.74 -6.69 11.29
CA VAL A 5 -18.44 -7.35 11.07
C VAL A 5 -17.77 -7.46 12.44
N ASP A 6 -17.38 -8.67 12.85
CA ASP A 6 -16.56 -8.88 14.06
C ASP A 6 -15.13 -8.35 13.83
N ALA A 7 -15.02 -7.05 13.65
CA ALA A 7 -13.79 -6.33 13.36
C ALA A 7 -13.51 -5.28 14.42
N LYS A 8 -12.25 -5.22 14.86
CA LYS A 8 -11.79 -4.22 15.81
C LYS A 8 -11.51 -2.91 15.08
N LEU A 9 -12.18 -1.83 15.54
CA LEU A 9 -11.86 -0.49 15.06
C LEU A 9 -10.45 -0.07 15.53
N LEU A 10 -9.53 0.13 14.62
CA LEU A 10 -8.16 0.57 14.90
C LEU A 10 -8.03 2.10 14.84
N GLY A 11 -8.82 2.77 14.03
CA GLY A 11 -8.77 4.24 13.93
C GLY A 11 -9.72 4.78 12.88
N SER A 12 -9.73 6.08 12.75
CA SER A 12 -10.36 6.83 11.68
C SER A 12 -9.35 7.82 11.10
N ILE A 13 -9.42 8.07 9.81
CA ILE A 13 -8.59 9.05 9.12
C ILE A 13 -9.46 10.27 8.83
N SER A 14 -8.96 11.45 9.17
CA SER A 14 -9.68 12.71 8.93
C SER A 14 -9.90 12.91 7.44
N HIS A 15 -11.11 13.36 7.09
CA HIS A 15 -11.43 13.69 5.73
C HIS A 15 -10.58 14.87 5.24
N GLU A 16 -9.92 14.71 4.09
CA GLU A 16 -9.08 15.73 3.49
C GLU A 16 -9.78 16.31 2.25
N ARG A 17 -10.02 17.61 2.26
CA ARG A 17 -10.58 18.32 1.11
C ARG A 17 -9.47 18.66 0.11
N VAL A 18 -9.49 18.02 -1.04
CA VAL A 18 -8.57 18.32 -2.13
C VAL A 18 -9.13 19.48 -2.96
N ARG A 19 -8.51 20.64 -2.90
CA ARG A 19 -8.83 21.73 -3.83
C ARG A 19 -8.29 21.38 -5.21
N ARG A 20 -9.19 21.15 -6.19
CA ARG A 20 -8.79 21.01 -7.60
C ARG A 20 -8.14 22.31 -8.07
N GLN A 21 -6.87 22.26 -8.40
CA GLN A 21 -6.23 23.35 -9.14
C GLN A 21 -6.52 23.16 -10.63
N LYS A 22 -6.89 24.23 -11.34
CA LYS A 22 -7.39 24.23 -12.73
C LYS A 22 -6.45 23.58 -13.77
N ASN A 23 -5.18 23.35 -13.47
CA ASN A 23 -4.18 22.86 -14.43
C ASN A 23 -3.16 21.87 -13.84
N LYS A 24 -3.46 21.16 -12.76
CA LYS A 24 -2.55 20.14 -12.22
C LYS A 24 -3.29 18.83 -11.96
N GLU A 25 -2.62 17.74 -12.26
CA GLU A 25 -2.97 16.40 -11.83
C GLU A 25 -3.41 16.40 -10.36
N HIS A 26 -4.27 15.45 -9.98
CA HIS A 26 -4.78 15.35 -8.61
C HIS A 26 -3.63 15.43 -7.61
N PRO A 27 -3.64 16.38 -6.66
CA PRO A 27 -2.55 16.52 -5.71
C PRO A 27 -2.42 15.23 -4.89
N SER A 28 -1.18 14.74 -4.76
CA SER A 28 -0.88 13.50 -4.02
C SER A 28 -1.49 13.53 -2.63
N MET A 29 -2.21 12.48 -2.26
CA MET A 29 -2.80 12.26 -0.93
C MET A 29 -1.81 11.64 0.06
N LEU A 30 -0.52 11.71 -0.24
CA LEU A 30 0.51 11.27 0.69
C LEU A 30 0.68 12.27 1.83
N MET A 31 0.87 11.77 3.04
CA MET A 31 1.01 12.57 4.26
C MET A 31 2.30 13.42 4.31
N ASP A 32 3.23 13.20 3.41
CA ASP A 32 4.44 14.03 3.26
C ASP A 32 4.25 15.20 2.30
N ASN A 33 3.10 15.29 1.63
CA ASN A 33 2.75 16.44 0.84
C ASN A 33 2.44 17.63 1.76
N PRO A 34 3.17 18.77 1.65
CA PRO A 34 3.02 19.92 2.55
C PRO A 34 1.64 20.58 2.48
N LEU A 35 0.85 20.28 1.47
CA LEU A 35 -0.52 20.79 1.30
C LEU A 35 -1.55 19.99 2.11
N ARG A 36 -1.16 18.93 2.81
CA ARG A 36 -2.08 18.14 3.63
C ARG A 36 -2.32 18.81 4.98
N SER A 37 -3.56 18.72 5.45
CA SER A 37 -3.93 19.30 6.74
C SER A 37 -3.23 18.55 7.89
N PHE A 38 -2.97 19.28 8.97
CA PHE A 38 -2.41 18.69 10.20
C PHE A 38 -3.28 17.53 10.70
N ALA A 39 -4.61 17.70 10.69
CA ALA A 39 -5.54 16.66 11.11
C ALA A 39 -5.43 15.38 10.28
N PHE A 40 -5.26 15.50 8.97
CA PHE A 40 -5.04 14.35 8.08
C PHE A 40 -3.72 13.64 8.40
N VAL A 41 -2.63 14.38 8.56
CA VAL A 41 -1.32 13.82 8.87
C VAL A 41 -1.34 13.11 10.23
N GLU A 42 -1.87 13.75 11.26
CA GLU A 42 -1.92 13.17 12.61
C GLU A 42 -2.85 11.95 12.69
N SER A 43 -3.99 11.96 12.02
CA SER A 43 -4.88 10.79 12.02
C SER A 43 -4.23 9.57 11.34
N ASN A 44 -3.44 9.78 10.29
CA ASN A 44 -2.64 8.71 9.66
C ASN A 44 -1.53 8.20 10.60
N ARG A 45 -0.82 9.08 11.32
CA ARG A 45 0.20 8.68 12.31
C ARG A 45 -0.42 7.86 13.45
N MET A 46 -1.54 8.34 14.00
CA MET A 46 -2.24 7.63 15.09
C MET A 46 -2.71 6.24 14.62
N MET A 47 -3.26 6.14 13.43
CA MET A 47 -3.67 4.87 12.84
C MET A 47 -2.46 3.94 12.68
N ALA A 48 -1.35 4.41 12.11
CA ALA A 48 -0.14 3.65 11.92
C ALA A 48 0.43 3.13 13.25
N SER A 49 0.48 3.96 14.29
CA SER A 49 0.91 3.55 15.63
C SER A 49 0.07 2.40 16.20
N ARG A 50 -1.25 2.47 16.03
CA ARG A 50 -2.17 1.40 16.50
C ARG A 50 -2.00 0.10 15.69
N VAL A 51 -1.85 0.20 14.38
CA VAL A 51 -1.57 -0.95 13.51
C VAL A 51 -0.24 -1.58 13.91
N ARG A 52 0.83 -0.80 14.05
CA ARG A 52 2.13 -1.27 14.51
C ARG A 52 2.03 -1.99 15.83
N SER A 53 1.44 -1.36 16.86
CA SER A 53 1.28 -1.99 18.18
C SER A 53 0.55 -3.34 18.11
N ARG A 54 -0.39 -3.50 17.18
CA ARG A 54 -1.08 -4.78 17.00
C ARG A 54 -0.22 -5.80 16.26
N MET A 55 0.52 -5.37 15.24
CA MET A 55 1.45 -6.25 14.52
C MET A 55 2.55 -6.75 15.46
N ASP A 56 3.16 -5.87 16.25
CA ASP A 56 4.22 -6.21 17.20
C ASP A 56 3.75 -7.24 18.23
N ARG A 57 2.56 -7.02 18.83
CA ARG A 57 1.98 -7.99 19.77
C ARG A 57 1.70 -9.36 19.18
N LYS A 58 1.45 -9.43 17.87
CA LYS A 58 1.23 -10.67 17.13
C LYS A 58 2.49 -11.21 16.48
N GLN A 59 3.63 -10.55 16.64
CA GLN A 59 4.87 -10.83 15.94
C GLN A 59 4.67 -10.91 14.40
N ALA A 60 3.71 -10.11 13.89
CA ALA A 60 3.38 -10.07 12.48
C ALA A 60 4.22 -9.00 11.76
N LYS A 61 4.85 -9.38 10.67
CA LYS A 61 5.59 -8.46 9.80
C LYS A 61 4.81 -8.06 8.54
N VAL A 62 3.74 -8.76 8.22
CA VAL A 62 2.95 -8.54 7.00
C VAL A 62 1.54 -8.06 7.37
N ALA A 63 1.10 -6.96 6.78
CA ALA A 63 -0.26 -6.47 6.86
C ALA A 63 -0.87 -6.37 5.46
N LEU A 64 -2.08 -6.89 5.30
CA LEU A 64 -2.86 -6.80 4.09
C LEU A 64 -3.92 -5.71 4.28
N ILE A 65 -3.99 -4.79 3.31
CA ILE A 65 -4.95 -3.69 3.27
C ILE A 65 -5.93 -3.94 2.13
N THR A 66 -7.19 -4.08 2.47
CA THR A 66 -8.29 -4.25 1.52
C THR A 66 -9.46 -3.33 1.86
N SER A 67 -10.49 -3.32 1.04
CA SER A 67 -11.76 -2.59 1.23
C SER A 67 -12.93 -3.49 0.84
N VAL A 68 -14.14 -3.08 1.19
CA VAL A 68 -15.35 -3.79 0.73
C VAL A 68 -15.61 -3.47 -0.73
N ALA A 69 -15.54 -2.18 -1.10
CA ALA A 69 -15.80 -1.72 -2.46
C ALA A 69 -14.62 -0.91 -3.01
N GLU A 70 -14.68 -0.60 -4.32
CA GLU A 70 -13.73 0.29 -4.95
C GLU A 70 -13.82 1.72 -4.41
N ASN A 71 -12.73 2.48 -4.56
CA ASN A 71 -12.63 3.91 -4.24
C ASN A 71 -12.89 4.27 -2.76
N GLU A 72 -12.77 3.33 -1.83
CA GLU A 72 -12.86 3.56 -0.37
C GLU A 72 -11.54 4.07 0.23
N GLY A 73 -10.52 4.30 -0.58
CA GLY A 73 -9.24 4.87 -0.16
C GLY A 73 -8.21 3.87 0.37
N LYS A 74 -8.44 2.55 0.20
CA LYS A 74 -7.52 1.49 0.68
C LYS A 74 -6.06 1.74 0.29
N SER A 75 -5.80 2.05 -0.98
CA SER A 75 -4.45 2.26 -1.51
C SER A 75 -3.78 3.51 -0.93
N THR A 76 -4.55 4.58 -0.72
CA THR A 76 -4.07 5.78 0.00
C THR A 76 -3.74 5.46 1.46
N VAL A 77 -4.55 4.64 2.12
CA VAL A 77 -4.31 4.19 3.49
C VAL A 77 -3.06 3.33 3.56
N ALA A 78 -2.88 2.37 2.63
CA ALA A 78 -1.70 1.51 2.55
C ALA A 78 -0.42 2.34 2.36
N ALA A 79 -0.43 3.30 1.44
CA ALA A 79 0.71 4.20 1.18
C ALA A 79 1.07 5.03 2.42
N ASN A 80 0.08 5.65 3.06
CA ASN A 80 0.32 6.49 4.24
C ASN A 80 0.72 5.68 5.47
N LEU A 81 0.20 4.45 5.64
CA LEU A 81 0.64 3.53 6.68
C LEU A 81 2.12 3.18 6.52
N ALA A 82 2.52 2.76 5.31
CA ALA A 82 3.91 2.42 5.01
C ALA A 82 4.84 3.63 5.27
N MET A 83 4.43 4.81 4.82
CA MET A 83 5.18 6.05 5.01
C MET A 83 5.29 6.44 6.48
N ALA A 84 4.21 6.33 7.26
CA ALA A 84 4.25 6.67 8.69
C ALA A 84 5.21 5.75 9.45
N LEU A 85 5.18 4.44 9.18
CA LEU A 85 6.10 3.48 9.77
C LEU A 85 7.56 3.77 9.39
N ALA A 86 7.82 4.11 8.12
CA ALA A 86 9.17 4.46 7.67
C ALA A 86 9.69 5.76 8.31
N LYS A 87 8.83 6.75 8.55
CA LYS A 87 9.18 7.96 9.31
C LYS A 87 9.51 7.69 10.78
N GLU A 88 9.07 6.58 11.33
CA GLU A 88 9.47 6.09 12.65
C GLU A 88 10.77 5.26 12.63
N GLY A 89 11.51 5.29 11.51
CA GLY A 89 12.79 4.60 11.35
C GLY A 89 12.68 3.11 11.04
N LYS A 90 11.51 2.62 10.63
CA LYS A 90 11.30 1.22 10.26
C LYS A 90 11.61 0.98 8.78
N HIS A 91 12.22 -0.16 8.47
CA HIS A 91 12.37 -0.62 7.09
C HIS A 91 11.05 -1.21 6.61
N VAL A 92 10.42 -0.55 5.64
CA VAL A 92 9.06 -0.88 5.19
C VAL A 92 9.03 -1.13 3.70
N LEU A 93 8.39 -2.23 3.30
CA LEU A 93 8.09 -2.52 1.91
C LEU A 93 6.58 -2.38 1.68
N LEU A 94 6.19 -1.53 0.74
CA LEU A 94 4.83 -1.47 0.19
C LEU A 94 4.79 -2.22 -1.13
N ILE A 95 3.82 -3.09 -1.32
CA ILE A 95 3.62 -3.84 -2.56
C ILE A 95 2.23 -3.55 -3.11
N ASP A 96 2.14 -3.10 -4.37
CA ASP A 96 0.88 -2.97 -5.11
C ASP A 96 0.45 -4.34 -5.63
N CYS A 97 -0.40 -5.00 -4.86
CA CYS A 97 -1.00 -6.30 -5.19
C CYS A 97 -2.42 -6.18 -5.77
N ASP A 98 -2.91 -4.97 -6.06
CA ASP A 98 -4.14 -4.78 -6.82
C ASP A 98 -3.85 -4.92 -8.32
N PHE A 99 -3.66 -6.15 -8.78
CA PHE A 99 -3.32 -6.44 -10.18
C PHE A 99 -4.48 -6.16 -11.15
N ARG A 100 -5.70 -6.00 -10.65
CA ARG A 100 -6.86 -5.64 -11.49
C ARG A 100 -6.91 -4.13 -11.75
N LYS A 101 -6.59 -3.33 -10.72
CA LYS A 101 -6.65 -1.86 -10.81
C LYS A 101 -5.50 -1.22 -10.01
N PRO A 102 -4.25 -1.44 -10.44
CA PRO A 102 -3.10 -0.92 -9.72
C PRO A 102 -3.16 0.61 -9.61
N SER A 103 -2.75 1.14 -8.47
CA SER A 103 -2.94 2.56 -8.17
C SER A 103 -1.76 3.23 -7.47
N GLN A 104 -0.84 2.46 -6.90
CA GLN A 104 0.27 3.03 -6.15
C GLN A 104 1.16 3.93 -7.02
N TYR A 105 1.41 3.56 -8.28
CA TYR A 105 2.20 4.39 -9.20
C TYR A 105 1.58 5.79 -9.41
N LYS A 106 0.24 5.90 -9.43
CA LYS A 106 -0.47 7.19 -9.51
C LYS A 106 -0.40 7.96 -8.20
N ILE A 107 -0.59 7.28 -7.06
CA ILE A 107 -0.54 7.88 -5.72
C ILE A 107 0.84 8.52 -5.47
N PHE A 108 1.91 7.82 -5.88
CA PHE A 108 3.29 8.30 -5.78
C PHE A 108 3.72 9.19 -6.94
N GLN A 109 2.82 9.50 -7.88
CA GLN A 109 3.05 10.36 -9.05
C GLN A 109 4.27 9.90 -9.87
N ARG A 110 4.37 8.58 -10.12
CA ARG A 110 5.44 8.02 -10.95
C ARG A 110 5.16 8.30 -12.42
N PRO A 111 6.19 8.65 -13.22
CA PRO A 111 6.04 8.85 -14.65
C PRO A 111 5.60 7.58 -15.38
N GLU A 112 4.76 7.70 -16.39
CA GLU A 112 4.27 6.54 -17.16
C GLU A 112 5.40 5.75 -17.87
N HIS A 113 6.48 6.42 -18.26
CA HIS A 113 7.63 5.75 -18.88
C HIS A 113 8.42 4.84 -17.92
N GLU A 114 8.18 4.96 -16.61
CA GLU A 114 8.74 4.07 -15.59
C GLU A 114 7.75 2.93 -15.23
N SER A 115 6.91 2.53 -16.18
CA SER A 115 5.91 1.49 -15.94
C SER A 115 6.57 0.14 -15.62
N ILE A 116 6.06 -0.52 -14.58
CA ILE A 116 6.51 -1.83 -14.12
C ILE A 116 5.37 -2.83 -14.30
N ASP A 117 5.69 -3.96 -14.88
CA ASP A 117 4.82 -5.14 -14.91
C ASP A 117 5.26 -6.09 -13.78
N LEU A 118 4.70 -5.88 -12.59
CA LEU A 118 5.09 -6.66 -11.42
C LEU A 118 4.78 -8.16 -11.58
N LEU A 119 3.69 -8.51 -12.27
CA LEU A 119 3.36 -9.91 -12.53
C LEU A 119 4.41 -10.58 -13.42
N GLN A 120 4.90 -9.88 -14.45
CA GLN A 120 5.96 -10.39 -15.30
C GLN A 120 7.26 -10.57 -14.51
N GLU A 121 7.59 -9.61 -13.65
CA GLU A 121 8.78 -9.70 -12.80
C GLU A 121 8.69 -10.83 -11.76
N LEU A 122 7.51 -11.08 -11.21
CA LEU A 122 7.25 -12.22 -10.33
C LEU A 122 7.49 -13.55 -11.06
N ARG A 123 6.90 -13.71 -12.26
CA ARG A 123 7.09 -14.92 -13.09
C ARG A 123 8.55 -15.17 -13.46
N ARG A 124 9.34 -14.11 -13.64
CA ARG A 124 10.78 -14.18 -13.92
C ARG A 124 11.64 -14.42 -12.69
N GLY A 125 11.08 -14.30 -11.50
CA GLY A 125 11.83 -14.32 -10.23
C GLY A 125 12.72 -13.10 -10.02
N THR A 126 12.43 -11.98 -10.68
CA THR A 126 13.23 -10.75 -10.67
C THR A 126 12.53 -9.58 -9.97
N ALA A 127 11.36 -9.79 -9.38
CA ALA A 127 10.54 -8.75 -8.75
C ALA A 127 11.30 -7.94 -7.67
N GLU A 128 12.28 -8.53 -7.01
CA GLU A 128 13.09 -7.85 -6.00
C GLU A 128 13.97 -6.75 -6.60
N ARG A 129 14.34 -6.86 -7.87
CA ARG A 129 15.20 -5.87 -8.56
C ARG A 129 14.46 -4.59 -8.90
N VAL A 130 13.12 -4.62 -8.89
CA VAL A 130 12.29 -3.46 -9.23
C VAL A 130 11.71 -2.75 -8.00
N ALA A 131 12.13 -3.14 -6.79
CA ALA A 131 11.80 -2.40 -5.57
C ALA A 131 12.49 -1.04 -5.60
N MET A 132 11.70 0.03 -5.52
CA MET A 132 12.20 1.40 -5.60
C MET A 132 12.20 2.05 -4.22
N PRO A 133 13.33 2.67 -3.80
CA PRO A 133 13.36 3.46 -2.58
C PRO A 133 12.48 4.71 -2.75
N TYR A 134 11.78 5.09 -1.69
CA TYR A 134 11.00 6.31 -1.67
C TYR A 134 11.76 7.43 -0.96
N LYS A 135 12.21 8.41 -1.73
CA LYS A 135 12.99 9.57 -1.24
C LYS A 135 14.18 9.12 -0.36
N THR A 136 14.49 9.85 0.68
CA THR A 136 15.55 9.54 1.67
C THR A 136 15.00 8.78 2.88
N THR A 137 13.95 7.99 2.70
CA THR A 137 13.33 7.21 3.78
C THR A 137 13.75 5.75 3.73
N SER A 138 13.47 5.00 4.80
CA SER A 138 13.64 3.54 4.84
C SER A 138 12.42 2.80 4.24
N MET A 139 11.72 3.42 3.29
CA MET A 139 10.58 2.85 2.59
C MET A 139 10.97 2.44 1.18
N TYR A 140 10.56 1.24 0.80
CA TYR A 140 10.65 0.70 -0.56
C TYR A 140 9.25 0.43 -1.09
N VAL A 141 9.06 0.59 -2.39
CA VAL A 141 7.79 0.33 -3.06
C VAL A 141 8.01 -0.57 -4.26
N LEU A 142 7.23 -1.64 -4.32
CA LEU A 142 7.05 -2.46 -5.53
C LEU A 142 5.78 -1.97 -6.23
N PHE A 143 5.98 -1.17 -7.25
CA PHE A 143 4.89 -0.64 -8.06
C PHE A 143 4.39 -1.69 -9.05
N ASN A 144 3.08 -1.69 -9.29
CA ASN A 144 2.50 -2.29 -10.47
C ASN A 144 1.79 -1.19 -11.27
N SER A 145 2.04 -1.11 -12.56
CA SER A 145 1.42 -0.11 -13.43
C SER A 145 0.55 -0.73 -14.53
N LYS A 146 0.54 -2.08 -14.61
CA LYS A 146 -0.26 -2.82 -15.57
C LYS A 146 -1.32 -3.65 -14.91
N ALA A 147 -2.55 -3.51 -15.38
CA ALA A 147 -3.63 -4.41 -15.02
C ALA A 147 -3.51 -5.73 -15.79
N ASP A 148 -3.70 -6.85 -15.11
CA ASP A 148 -3.68 -8.18 -15.73
C ASP A 148 -4.79 -9.06 -15.14
N ALA A 149 -5.65 -9.56 -15.99
CA ALA A 149 -6.75 -10.45 -15.59
C ALA A 149 -6.25 -11.85 -15.16
N SER A 150 -5.02 -12.23 -15.53
CA SER A 150 -4.41 -13.52 -15.16
C SER A 150 -3.73 -13.50 -13.78
N ALA A 151 -3.93 -12.44 -13.00
CA ALA A 151 -3.32 -12.25 -11.69
C ALA A 151 -3.59 -13.42 -10.71
N GLU A 152 -4.76 -14.04 -10.80
CA GLU A 152 -5.15 -15.18 -9.94
C GLU A 152 -4.17 -16.34 -10.08
N LEU A 153 -3.77 -16.68 -11.30
CA LEU A 153 -2.79 -17.75 -11.56
C LEU A 153 -1.43 -17.48 -10.90
N VAL A 154 -1.00 -16.21 -10.86
CA VAL A 154 0.28 -15.82 -10.23
C VAL A 154 0.15 -15.82 -8.70
N MET A 155 -1.00 -15.45 -8.18
CA MET A 155 -1.26 -15.51 -6.73
C MET A 155 -1.26 -16.97 -6.24
N GLU A 156 -1.75 -17.91 -7.02
CA GLU A 156 -1.75 -19.34 -6.72
C GLU A 156 -0.37 -20.01 -6.87
N SER A 157 0.44 -19.53 -7.80
CA SER A 157 1.75 -20.11 -8.14
C SER A 157 2.79 -20.05 -7.02
N GLY A 158 2.58 -19.18 -6.04
CA GLY A 158 3.45 -19.05 -4.86
C GLY A 158 4.64 -18.11 -5.02
N GLU A 159 4.91 -17.54 -6.20
CA GLU A 159 6.04 -16.61 -6.41
C GLU A 159 5.94 -15.38 -5.50
N LEU A 160 4.75 -14.80 -5.38
CA LEU A 160 4.52 -13.67 -4.47
C LEU A 160 4.81 -14.06 -3.01
N ARG A 161 4.38 -15.26 -2.59
CA ARG A 161 4.66 -15.77 -1.23
C ARG A 161 6.15 -15.95 -0.98
N GLN A 162 6.87 -16.51 -1.95
CA GLN A 162 8.32 -16.70 -1.86
C GLN A 162 9.04 -15.36 -1.77
N MET A 163 8.67 -14.39 -2.59
CA MET A 163 9.21 -13.04 -2.56
C MET A 163 8.97 -12.37 -1.19
N ILE A 164 7.74 -12.41 -0.69
CA ILE A 164 7.40 -11.88 0.65
C ILE A 164 8.26 -12.57 1.73
N HIS A 165 8.45 -13.89 1.63
CA HIS A 165 9.27 -14.62 2.59
C HIS A 165 10.73 -14.13 2.61
N ARG A 166 11.32 -13.87 1.44
CA ARG A 166 12.68 -13.31 1.35
C ARG A 166 12.77 -11.91 1.95
N TYR A 167 11.79 -11.04 1.67
CA TYR A 167 11.77 -9.69 2.24
C TYR A 167 11.53 -9.65 3.75
N ARG A 168 10.85 -10.64 4.34
CA ARG A 168 10.65 -10.70 5.81
C ARG A 168 11.95 -10.73 6.62
N ALA A 169 13.04 -11.16 6.04
CA ALA A 169 14.36 -11.13 6.70
C ALA A 169 14.96 -9.72 6.75
N GLN A 170 14.62 -8.87 5.77
CA GLN A 170 15.24 -7.57 5.56
C GLN A 170 14.35 -6.41 6.03
N MET A 171 13.04 -6.61 6.09
CA MET A 171 12.05 -5.58 6.42
C MET A 171 11.49 -5.77 7.83
N ASP A 172 11.23 -4.65 8.51
CA ASP A 172 10.44 -4.65 9.75
C ASP A 172 8.97 -4.93 9.44
N TYR A 173 8.43 -4.29 8.39
CA TYR A 173 7.04 -4.43 7.96
C TYR A 173 6.92 -4.53 6.45
N ILE A 174 5.93 -5.32 6.01
CA ILE A 174 5.51 -5.44 4.60
C ILE A 174 4.02 -5.12 4.55
N ILE A 175 3.65 -4.15 3.73
CA ILE A 175 2.27 -3.71 3.53
C ILE A 175 1.82 -4.14 2.14
N LEU A 176 0.75 -4.91 2.05
CA LEU A 176 0.17 -5.37 0.80
C LEU A 176 -1.11 -4.55 0.51
N ASP A 177 -1.11 -3.79 -0.57
CA ASP A 177 -2.32 -3.13 -1.09
C ASP A 177 -3.02 -4.08 -2.06
N THR A 178 -4.22 -4.57 -1.72
CA THR A 178 -4.89 -5.62 -2.49
C THR A 178 -6.21 -5.14 -3.09
N ALA A 179 -6.78 -5.91 -4.01
CA ALA A 179 -8.09 -5.62 -4.58
C ALA A 179 -9.20 -5.57 -3.51
N PRO A 180 -10.31 -4.85 -3.75
CA PRO A 180 -11.50 -4.89 -2.89
C PRO A 180 -12.09 -6.30 -2.80
N LEU A 181 -12.64 -6.67 -1.63
CA LEU A 181 -13.26 -7.98 -1.40
C LEU A 181 -14.43 -8.27 -2.33
N ALA A 182 -15.25 -7.25 -2.67
CA ALA A 182 -16.37 -7.40 -3.57
C ALA A 182 -15.99 -7.80 -5.02
N LEU A 183 -14.71 -7.70 -5.38
CA LEU A 183 -14.20 -8.11 -6.69
C LEU A 183 -13.48 -9.47 -6.66
N VAL A 184 -13.34 -10.07 -5.49
CA VAL A 184 -12.59 -11.32 -5.27
C VAL A 184 -13.55 -12.48 -4.97
N SER A 185 -14.85 -12.19 -4.79
CA SER A 185 -15.85 -13.24 -4.58
C SER A 185 -16.39 -13.67 -5.94
N ASP A 186 -15.93 -14.82 -6.43
CA ASP A 186 -16.74 -15.88 -7.09
C ASP A 186 -15.82 -17.05 -7.43
#